data_61005432de0190bbab3d700f851a14ba
#
_entry.id   61005432de0190bbab3d700f851a14ba
#
_cell.length_a   1.000
_cell.length_b   1.000
_cell.length_c   1.000
_cell.angle_alpha   90.00
_cell.angle_beta   90.00
_cell.angle_gamma   90.00
#
_symmetry.space_group_name_H-M   'P 1'
#
loop_
_entity.id
_entity.type
_entity.pdbx_description
1 polymer ?
#
loop_
_entity_poly.entity_id
_entity_poly.type
_entity_poly.pdbx_seq_one_letter_code
_entity_poly.pdbx_strand_id
1 'polypeptide(L)'
;MDIITMIIAALFSQNFVLVQFLGICPFMGVSKKIDSALGMGIAVTAVMVLTCLVTYPIYAYVLIPLKIQYLYILVFILVIASLVQMLEMFLKKFSPGLYSSLGIYLPLVTTNCAILGIAKTVTATVSEGATVSMAFSLGGAVLSGLLYGLGFTLAIVLLAGLRSKVDKLNIAKPLRGFPITLITACFMAMAFYVFTLVA
;
A
#
# COMPACT_ATOMS: atom_id res chain seq x y z
N MET A 1 13.16 -18.22 -8.26
CA MET A 1 11.89 -17.59 -8.72
C MET A 1 12.26 -16.49 -9.68
N ASP A 2 11.76 -16.56 -10.88
CA ASP A 2 12.08 -15.56 -11.91
C ASP A 2 11.46 -14.20 -11.52
N ILE A 3 12.18 -13.12 -11.78
CA ILE A 3 11.75 -11.73 -11.47
C ILE A 3 10.35 -11.46 -12.06
N ILE A 4 10.07 -12.02 -13.23
CA ILE A 4 8.77 -11.89 -13.91
C ILE A 4 7.65 -12.52 -13.07
N THR A 5 7.87 -13.69 -12.50
CA THR A 5 6.89 -14.37 -11.63
C THR A 5 6.62 -13.55 -10.36
N MET A 6 7.66 -12.95 -9.77
CA MET A 6 7.50 -12.05 -8.61
C MET A 6 6.69 -10.79 -8.97
N ILE A 7 6.91 -10.21 -10.14
CA ILE A 7 6.17 -9.03 -10.61
C ILE A 7 4.69 -9.36 -10.81
N ILE A 8 4.39 -10.45 -11.49
CA ILE A 8 3.00 -10.88 -11.72
C ILE A 8 2.31 -11.24 -10.41
N ALA A 9 2.99 -11.96 -9.52
CA ALA A 9 2.46 -12.31 -8.20
C ALA A 9 2.16 -11.07 -7.36
N ALA A 10 3.06 -10.10 -7.29
CA ALA A 10 2.87 -8.88 -6.51
C ALA A 10 1.76 -7.97 -7.05
N LEU A 11 1.61 -7.89 -8.39
CA LEU A 11 0.61 -7.03 -9.03
C LEU A 11 -0.80 -7.64 -9.00
N PHE A 12 -0.93 -8.94 -9.21
CA PHE A 12 -2.22 -9.62 -9.40
C PHE A 12 -2.58 -10.57 -8.26
N SER A 13 -1.74 -11.58 -7.98
CA SER A 13 -2.10 -12.65 -7.03
C SER A 13 -2.01 -12.21 -5.57
N GLN A 14 -1.08 -11.31 -5.22
CA GLN A 14 -0.87 -10.83 -3.85
C GLN A 14 -1.13 -9.32 -3.70
N ASN A 15 -2.10 -8.80 -4.45
CA ASN A 15 -2.47 -7.40 -4.31
C ASN A 15 -3.06 -7.14 -2.92
N PHE A 16 -2.38 -6.29 -2.11
CA PHE A 16 -2.79 -6.00 -0.73
C PHE A 16 -4.21 -5.46 -0.62
N VAL A 17 -4.65 -4.65 -1.59
CA VAL A 17 -5.97 -4.02 -1.54
C VAL A 17 -7.08 -4.99 -1.88
N LEU A 18 -6.91 -5.74 -2.97
CA LEU A 18 -7.99 -6.55 -3.56
C LEU A 18 -8.07 -7.96 -2.98
N VAL A 19 -6.95 -8.53 -2.56
CA VAL A 19 -6.88 -9.90 -2.02
C VAL A 19 -6.85 -9.90 -0.49
N GLN A 20 -6.05 -9.02 0.11
CA GLN A 20 -5.91 -8.96 1.57
C GLN A 20 -6.79 -7.89 2.22
N PHE A 21 -7.50 -7.07 1.44
CA PHE A 21 -8.35 -5.98 1.92
C PHE A 21 -7.62 -4.95 2.78
N LEU A 22 -6.31 -4.80 2.60
CA LEU A 22 -5.48 -3.82 3.30
C LEU A 22 -5.43 -2.51 2.52
N GLY A 23 -5.60 -1.37 3.20
CA GLY A 23 -5.57 -0.06 2.56
C GLY A 23 -6.89 0.37 1.92
N ILE A 24 -8.02 -0.15 2.39
CA ILE A 24 -9.35 0.21 1.89
C ILE A 24 -9.69 1.68 2.16
N CYS A 25 -9.22 2.27 3.27
CA CYS A 25 -9.53 3.65 3.63
C CYS A 25 -9.12 4.66 2.55
N PRO A 26 -7.86 4.72 2.08
CA PRO A 26 -7.49 5.58 0.98
C PRO A 26 -8.10 5.13 -0.36
N PHE A 27 -8.25 3.83 -0.58
CA PHE A 27 -8.86 3.25 -1.77
C PHE A 27 -10.30 3.75 -2.00
N MET A 28 -11.13 3.79 -0.97
CA MET A 28 -12.50 4.28 -1.05
C MET A 28 -12.59 5.81 -1.03
N GLY A 29 -11.71 6.47 -0.26
CA GLY A 29 -11.75 7.93 -0.05
C GLY A 29 -11.34 8.72 -1.28
N VAL A 30 -10.28 8.29 -1.97
CA VAL A 30 -9.62 9.07 -3.02
C VAL A 30 -10.06 8.67 -4.45
N SER A 31 -10.82 7.59 -4.60
CA SER A 31 -11.25 7.07 -5.90
C SER A 31 -12.29 7.92 -6.66
N LYS A 32 -12.61 9.12 -6.18
CA LYS A 32 -13.60 10.03 -6.84
C LYS A 32 -13.08 10.67 -8.12
N LYS A 33 -11.78 10.98 -8.18
CA LYS A 33 -11.11 11.60 -9.33
C LYS A 33 -9.86 10.82 -9.68
N ILE A 34 -9.61 10.59 -10.96
CA ILE A 34 -8.45 9.82 -11.45
C ILE A 34 -7.14 10.52 -11.09
N ASP A 35 -7.09 11.87 -11.22
CA ASP A 35 -5.89 12.65 -10.90
C ASP A 35 -5.51 12.54 -9.41
N SER A 36 -6.51 12.59 -8.52
CA SER A 36 -6.30 12.41 -7.08
C SER A 36 -5.88 10.96 -6.75
N ALA A 37 -6.45 9.98 -7.45
CA ALA A 37 -6.11 8.57 -7.27
C ALA A 37 -4.66 8.28 -7.70
N LEU A 38 -4.21 8.86 -8.82
CA LEU A 38 -2.82 8.76 -9.28
C LEU A 38 -1.85 9.42 -8.29
N GLY A 39 -2.13 10.65 -7.86
CA GLY A 39 -1.31 11.35 -6.87
C GLY A 39 -1.17 10.57 -5.56
N MET A 40 -2.28 10.01 -5.08
CA MET A 40 -2.29 9.16 -3.88
C MET A 40 -1.51 7.86 -4.08
N GLY A 41 -1.64 7.22 -5.24
CA GLY A 41 -0.91 6.00 -5.58
C GLY A 41 0.60 6.22 -5.55
N ILE A 42 1.08 7.30 -6.15
CA ILE A 42 2.51 7.67 -6.16
C ILE A 42 2.99 7.98 -4.73
N ALA A 43 2.22 8.74 -3.96
CA ALA A 43 2.57 9.06 -2.58
C ALA A 43 2.69 7.81 -1.71
N VAL A 44 1.72 6.90 -1.79
CA VAL A 44 1.74 5.63 -1.03
C VAL A 44 2.90 4.76 -1.47
N THR A 45 3.20 4.68 -2.77
CA THR A 45 4.35 3.91 -3.29
C THR A 45 5.67 4.46 -2.73
N ALA A 46 5.86 5.77 -2.73
CA ALA A 46 7.06 6.40 -2.16
C ALA A 46 7.20 6.10 -0.66
N VAL A 47 6.10 6.19 0.10
CA VAL A 47 6.11 5.87 1.53
C VAL A 47 6.38 4.38 1.76
N MET A 48 5.83 3.47 0.94
CA MET A 48 6.11 2.03 1.05
C MET A 48 7.59 1.72 0.85
N VAL A 49 8.22 2.32 -0.15
CA VAL A 49 9.67 2.15 -0.41
C VAL A 49 10.50 2.67 0.76
N LEU A 50 10.20 3.88 1.26
CA LEU A 50 10.88 4.45 2.43
C LEU A 50 10.69 3.59 3.68
N THR A 51 9.48 3.09 3.91
CA THR A 51 9.17 2.22 5.03
C THR A 51 10.00 0.93 4.96
N CYS A 52 10.06 0.26 3.81
CA CYS A 52 10.86 -0.94 3.65
C CYS A 52 12.36 -0.68 3.91
N LEU A 53 12.87 0.45 3.43
CA LEU A 53 14.27 0.84 3.62
C LEU A 53 14.63 1.07 5.09
N VAL A 54 13.71 1.58 5.90
CA VAL A 54 13.95 1.89 7.32
C VAL A 54 13.57 0.72 8.24
N THR A 55 12.44 0.06 7.98
CA THR A 55 11.97 -1.05 8.85
C THR A 55 12.84 -2.29 8.75
N TYR A 56 13.41 -2.55 7.58
CA TYR A 56 14.30 -3.70 7.38
C TYR A 56 15.52 -3.67 8.32
N PRO A 57 16.37 -2.62 8.35
CA PRO A 57 17.51 -2.58 9.25
C PRO A 57 17.09 -2.51 10.73
N ILE A 58 16.01 -1.84 11.07
CA ILE A 58 15.51 -1.79 12.45
C ILE A 58 15.15 -3.19 12.92
N TYR A 59 14.46 -3.97 12.10
CA TYR A 59 14.11 -5.35 12.44
C TYR A 59 15.37 -6.22 12.62
N ALA A 60 16.31 -6.16 11.68
CA ALA A 60 17.50 -6.99 11.68
C ALA A 60 18.48 -6.66 12.82
N TYR A 61 18.68 -5.36 13.12
CA TYR A 61 19.68 -4.93 14.10
C TYR A 61 19.15 -4.72 15.51
N VAL A 62 17.85 -4.41 15.66
CA VAL A 62 17.26 -4.05 16.96
C VAL A 62 16.36 -5.18 17.49
N LEU A 63 15.41 -5.67 16.69
CA LEU A 63 14.42 -6.61 17.20
C LEU A 63 14.95 -8.04 17.34
N ILE A 64 15.79 -8.50 16.42
CA ILE A 64 16.35 -9.86 16.48
C ILE A 64 17.27 -10.02 17.71
N PRO A 65 18.27 -9.16 17.97
CA PRO A 65 19.18 -9.35 19.09
C PRO A 65 18.52 -9.15 20.46
N LEU A 66 17.49 -8.29 20.53
CA LEU A 66 16.76 -8.06 21.78
C LEU A 66 15.71 -9.15 22.11
N LYS A 67 15.42 -10.08 21.17
CA LYS A 67 14.38 -11.12 21.32
C LYS A 67 12.96 -10.56 21.63
N ILE A 68 12.68 -9.33 21.20
CA ILE A 68 11.40 -8.64 21.41
C ILE A 68 10.53 -8.72 20.13
N GLN A 69 10.58 -9.86 19.45
CA GLN A 69 9.92 -10.03 18.15
C GLN A 69 8.40 -9.90 18.21
N TYR A 70 7.75 -10.17 19.35
CA TYR A 70 6.30 -10.04 19.48
C TYR A 70 5.81 -8.57 19.52
N LEU A 71 6.69 -7.61 19.80
CA LEU A 71 6.37 -6.18 19.80
C LEU A 71 6.64 -5.48 18.44
N TYR A 72 7.03 -6.24 17.41
CA TYR A 72 7.41 -5.65 16.11
C TYR A 72 6.31 -4.75 15.52
N ILE A 73 5.03 -5.09 15.71
CA ILE A 73 3.91 -4.30 15.19
C ILE A 73 3.87 -2.90 15.81
N LEU A 74 4.05 -2.79 17.14
CA LEU A 74 4.06 -1.50 17.85
C LEU A 74 5.24 -0.62 17.40
N VAL A 75 6.42 -1.22 17.28
CA VAL A 75 7.63 -0.51 16.82
C VAL A 75 7.43 -0.02 15.38
N PHE A 76 6.86 -0.84 14.50
CA PHE A 76 6.62 -0.45 13.11
C PHE A 76 5.60 0.66 12.98
N ILE A 77 4.49 0.62 13.71
CA ILE A 77 3.50 1.70 13.70
C ILE A 77 4.16 3.02 14.14
N LEU A 78 4.97 3.01 15.18
CA LEU A 78 5.65 4.19 15.68
C LEU A 78 6.66 4.74 14.66
N VAL A 79 7.46 3.87 14.06
CA VAL A 79 8.45 4.25 13.04
C VAL A 79 7.77 4.80 11.79
N ILE A 80 6.73 4.12 11.29
CA ILE A 80 5.98 4.54 10.11
C ILE A 80 5.31 5.90 10.35
N ALA A 81 4.66 6.08 11.50
CA ALA A 81 4.04 7.36 11.86
C ALA A 81 5.06 8.50 11.90
N SER A 82 6.21 8.27 12.51
CA SER A 82 7.31 9.25 12.57
C SER A 82 7.86 9.61 11.18
N LEU A 83 8.09 8.62 10.32
CA LEU A 83 8.55 8.81 8.95
C LEU A 83 7.55 9.62 8.11
N VAL A 84 6.27 9.26 8.18
CA VAL A 84 5.25 9.96 7.39
C VAL A 84 5.04 11.38 7.88
N GLN A 85 5.10 11.66 9.19
CA GLN A 85 5.05 13.02 9.72
C GLN A 85 6.23 13.87 9.25
N MET A 86 7.44 13.28 9.23
CA MET A 86 8.62 13.97 8.70
C MET A 86 8.43 14.29 7.21
N LEU A 87 7.92 13.35 6.44
CA LEU A 87 7.64 13.52 5.01
C LEU A 87 6.54 14.56 4.76
N GLU A 88 5.51 14.60 5.60
CA GLU A 88 4.46 15.64 5.57
C GLU A 88 5.03 17.05 5.75
N MET A 89 5.87 17.25 6.76
CA MET A 89 6.52 18.54 6.98
C MET A 89 7.39 18.95 5.78
N PHE A 90 8.07 17.97 5.16
CA PHE A 90 8.88 18.18 3.98
C PHE A 90 8.05 18.59 2.76
N LEU A 91 6.95 17.86 2.48
CA LEU A 91 6.03 18.19 1.38
C LEU A 91 5.39 19.57 1.55
N LYS A 92 5.01 19.93 2.76
CA LYS A 92 4.43 21.25 3.08
C LYS A 92 5.37 22.39 2.73
N LYS A 93 6.67 22.18 2.89
CA LYS A 93 7.71 23.19 2.60
C LYS A 93 8.05 23.27 1.10
N PHE A 94 8.14 22.12 0.40
CA PHE A 94 8.63 22.04 -0.98
C PHE A 94 7.54 22.14 -2.04
N SER A 95 6.33 21.66 -1.77
CA SER A 95 5.24 21.60 -2.75
C SER A 95 3.87 21.97 -2.14
N PRO A 96 3.61 23.25 -1.87
CA PRO A 96 2.34 23.67 -1.27
C PRO A 96 1.13 23.37 -2.16
N GLY A 97 1.29 23.34 -3.48
CA GLY A 97 0.22 22.97 -4.42
C GLY A 97 -0.19 21.49 -4.32
N LEU A 98 0.79 20.59 -4.21
CA LEU A 98 0.54 19.17 -4.01
C LEU A 98 -0.03 18.89 -2.60
N TYR A 99 0.46 19.62 -1.60
CA TYR A 99 -0.07 19.57 -0.24
C TYR A 99 -1.53 20.01 -0.18
N SER A 100 -1.94 21.08 -0.90
CA SER A 100 -3.33 21.52 -0.96
C SER A 100 -4.26 20.47 -1.57
N SER A 101 -3.80 19.72 -2.56
CA SER A 101 -4.59 18.65 -3.20
C SER A 101 -4.66 17.38 -2.36
N LEU A 102 -3.59 17.02 -1.64
CA LEU A 102 -3.44 15.79 -0.85
C LEU A 102 -3.63 16.01 0.65
N GLY A 103 -3.63 17.25 1.15
CA GLY A 103 -3.58 17.57 2.56
C GLY A 103 -4.68 16.96 3.43
N ILE A 104 -5.90 16.83 2.89
CA ILE A 104 -7.03 16.17 3.59
C ILE A 104 -6.79 14.63 3.66
N TYR A 105 -6.02 14.07 2.73
CA TYR A 105 -5.79 12.62 2.62
C TYR A 105 -4.46 12.16 3.25
N LEU A 106 -3.61 13.08 3.70
CA LEU A 106 -2.34 12.75 4.36
C LEU A 106 -2.52 11.88 5.61
N PRO A 107 -3.49 12.15 6.51
CA PRO A 107 -3.74 11.25 7.63
C PRO A 107 -4.12 9.83 7.20
N LEU A 108 -4.75 9.68 6.04
CA LEU A 108 -5.06 8.36 5.47
C LEU A 108 -3.82 7.61 4.96
N VAL A 109 -2.77 8.32 4.57
CA VAL A 109 -1.47 7.69 4.24
C VAL A 109 -0.77 7.22 5.50
N THR A 110 -0.76 8.04 6.56
CA THR A 110 -0.10 7.74 7.84
C THR A 110 -0.66 6.48 8.50
N THR A 111 -1.98 6.33 8.50
CA THR A 111 -2.69 5.18 9.11
C THR A 111 -3.00 4.08 8.11
N ASN A 112 -2.30 4.02 6.97
CA ASN A 112 -2.56 3.05 5.92
C ASN A 112 -2.08 1.65 6.30
N CYS A 113 -3.03 0.74 6.50
CA CYS A 113 -2.74 -0.66 6.85
C CYS A 113 -1.97 -1.43 5.76
N ALA A 114 -1.99 -0.98 4.50
CA ALA A 114 -1.18 -1.57 3.44
C ALA A 114 0.33 -1.35 3.67
N ILE A 115 0.72 -0.19 4.22
CA ILE A 115 2.12 0.11 4.58
C ILE A 115 2.58 -0.81 5.71
N LEU A 116 1.74 -1.04 6.70
CA LEU A 116 2.03 -2.00 7.78
C LEU A 116 2.09 -3.44 7.23
N GLY A 117 1.23 -3.78 6.27
CA GLY A 117 1.19 -5.08 5.62
C GLY A 117 2.52 -5.41 4.92
N ILE A 118 3.08 -4.46 4.16
CA ILE A 118 4.37 -4.68 3.49
C ILE A 118 5.53 -4.76 4.48
N ALA A 119 5.53 -3.95 5.53
CA ALA A 119 6.53 -4.03 6.59
C ALA A 119 6.55 -5.43 7.22
N LYS A 120 5.36 -6.01 7.49
CA LYS A 120 5.21 -7.39 7.96
C LYS A 120 5.75 -8.42 6.96
N THR A 121 5.45 -8.27 5.68
CA THR A 121 5.91 -9.23 4.65
C THR A 121 7.43 -9.20 4.53
N VAL A 122 8.03 -8.02 4.53
CA VAL A 122 9.49 -7.86 4.47
C VAL A 122 10.18 -8.48 5.69
N THR A 123 9.59 -8.36 6.88
CA THR A 123 10.16 -8.97 8.10
C THR A 123 9.96 -10.48 8.16
N ALA A 124 8.87 -11.02 7.61
CA ALA A 124 8.68 -12.46 7.51
C ALA A 124 9.77 -13.13 6.65
N THR A 125 10.20 -12.49 5.57
CA THR A 125 11.31 -13.01 4.73
C THR A 125 12.65 -13.01 5.47
N VAL A 126 12.85 -12.12 6.43
CA VAL A 126 14.06 -12.08 7.27
C VAL A 126 14.04 -13.20 8.33
N SER A 127 12.85 -13.50 8.89
CA SER A 127 12.71 -14.52 9.95
C SER A 127 12.90 -15.96 9.44
N GLU A 128 12.65 -16.22 8.17
CA GLU A 128 12.78 -17.56 7.56
C GLU A 128 14.23 -17.95 7.18
N GLY A 129 15.23 -17.26 7.71
CA GLY A 129 16.62 -17.73 7.69
C GLY A 129 17.39 -17.46 6.41
N ALA A 130 16.98 -16.52 5.59
CA ALA A 130 17.80 -16.04 4.49
C ALA A 130 18.99 -15.22 5.02
N THR A 131 20.07 -15.90 5.36
CA THR A 131 21.43 -15.34 5.55
C THR A 131 22.01 -14.88 4.21
N VAL A 132 21.20 -14.18 3.42
CA VAL A 132 21.63 -13.59 2.16
C VAL A 132 22.28 -12.26 2.49
N SER A 133 23.40 -11.96 1.85
CA SER A 133 24.19 -10.73 2.05
C SER A 133 23.27 -9.51 2.17
N MET A 134 23.46 -8.73 3.23
CA MET A 134 22.57 -7.65 3.67
C MET A 134 22.19 -6.64 2.56
N ALA A 135 23.10 -6.37 1.63
CA ALA A 135 22.84 -5.48 0.50
C ALA A 135 21.85 -6.06 -0.51
N PHE A 136 21.86 -7.39 -0.72
CA PHE A 136 20.93 -8.06 -1.63
C PHE A 136 19.53 -8.15 -1.01
N SER A 137 19.45 -8.34 0.30
CA SER A 137 18.19 -8.42 1.05
C SER A 137 17.52 -7.03 1.19
N LEU A 138 18.29 -5.96 1.39
CA LEU A 138 17.78 -4.58 1.39
C LEU A 138 17.25 -4.18 0.00
N GLY A 139 17.96 -4.52 -1.06
CA GLY A 139 17.52 -4.31 -2.44
C GLY A 139 16.22 -5.06 -2.75
N GLY A 140 16.10 -6.29 -2.28
CA GLY A 140 14.88 -7.09 -2.38
C GLY A 140 13.71 -6.47 -1.63
N ALA A 141 13.93 -5.94 -0.43
CA ALA A 141 12.91 -5.25 0.36
C ALA A 141 12.41 -3.97 -0.34
N VAL A 142 13.32 -3.18 -0.90
CA VAL A 142 12.97 -1.96 -1.67
C VAL A 142 12.22 -2.32 -2.94
N LEU A 143 12.67 -3.33 -3.67
CA LEU A 143 11.99 -3.82 -4.88
C LEU A 143 10.58 -4.32 -4.57
N SER A 144 10.39 -5.06 -3.49
CA SER A 144 9.08 -5.50 -3.01
C SER A 144 8.20 -4.29 -2.68
N GLY A 145 8.74 -3.28 -1.98
CA GLY A 145 8.04 -2.02 -1.69
C GLY A 145 7.52 -1.31 -2.94
N LEU A 146 8.33 -1.28 -3.97
CA LEU A 146 7.99 -0.67 -5.25
C LEU A 146 6.91 -1.48 -5.99
N LEU A 147 7.06 -2.80 -6.06
CA LEU A 147 6.11 -3.68 -6.75
C LEU A 147 4.73 -3.67 -6.10
N TYR A 148 4.66 -3.79 -4.78
CA TYR A 148 3.38 -3.71 -4.05
C TYR A 148 2.75 -2.31 -4.11
N GLY A 149 3.57 -1.25 -4.12
CA GLY A 149 3.10 0.12 -4.32
C GLY A 149 2.50 0.34 -5.71
N LEU A 150 3.12 -0.22 -6.75
CA LEU A 150 2.56 -0.21 -8.11
C LEU A 150 1.24 -1.01 -8.18
N GLY A 151 1.16 -2.16 -7.51
CA GLY A 151 -0.08 -2.93 -7.38
C GLY A 151 -1.20 -2.14 -6.70
N PHE A 152 -0.87 -1.40 -5.64
CA PHE A 152 -1.80 -0.48 -4.98
C PHE A 152 -2.28 0.62 -5.93
N THR A 153 -1.35 1.26 -6.65
CA THR A 153 -1.67 2.33 -7.61
C THR A 153 -2.56 1.83 -8.73
N LEU A 154 -2.28 0.66 -9.27
CA LEU A 154 -3.10 0.02 -10.30
C LEU A 154 -4.52 -0.23 -9.78
N ALA A 155 -4.66 -0.78 -8.57
CA ALA A 155 -5.96 -1.07 -7.97
C ALA A 155 -6.80 0.21 -7.79
N ILE A 156 -6.21 1.31 -7.26
CA ILE A 156 -6.94 2.55 -7.00
C ILE A 156 -7.36 3.26 -8.30
N VAL A 157 -6.52 3.21 -9.34
CA VAL A 157 -6.83 3.78 -10.66
C VAL A 157 -7.95 2.98 -11.34
N LEU A 158 -7.92 1.66 -11.27
CA LEU A 158 -9.00 0.80 -11.79
C LEU A 158 -10.33 1.12 -11.10
N LEU A 159 -10.34 1.24 -9.76
CA LEU A 159 -11.57 1.59 -9.05
C LEU A 159 -12.07 2.99 -9.44
N ALA A 160 -11.18 3.98 -9.56
CA ALA A 160 -11.54 5.33 -9.98
C ALA A 160 -12.16 5.34 -11.39
N GLY A 161 -11.60 4.55 -12.31
CA GLY A 161 -12.14 4.35 -13.65
C GLY A 161 -13.53 3.71 -13.65
N LEU A 162 -13.72 2.63 -12.90
CA LEU A 162 -15.02 1.97 -12.76
C LEU A 162 -16.06 2.91 -12.12
N ARG A 163 -15.68 3.60 -11.06
CA ARG A 163 -16.56 4.55 -10.37
C ARG A 163 -17.04 5.67 -11.28
N SER A 164 -16.17 6.22 -12.13
CA SER A 164 -16.52 7.26 -13.10
C SER A 164 -17.59 6.80 -14.12
N LYS A 165 -17.67 5.50 -14.40
CA LYS A 165 -18.69 4.89 -15.25
C LYS A 165 -19.97 4.60 -14.48
N VAL A 166 -19.85 4.05 -13.26
CA VAL A 166 -20.97 3.69 -12.41
C VAL A 166 -21.77 4.93 -11.96
N ASP A 167 -21.10 6.04 -11.65
CA ASP A 167 -21.76 7.30 -11.24
C ASP A 167 -22.64 7.92 -12.36
N LYS A 168 -22.45 7.51 -13.63
CA LYS A 168 -23.27 7.93 -14.78
C LYS A 168 -24.53 7.09 -14.97
N LEU A 169 -24.66 5.97 -14.28
CA LEU A 169 -25.82 5.09 -14.36
C LEU A 169 -26.97 5.61 -13.48
N ASN A 170 -28.21 5.40 -13.92
CA ASN A 170 -29.42 5.68 -13.13
C ASN A 170 -29.57 4.65 -12.01
N ILE A 171 -28.94 4.92 -10.86
CA ILE A 171 -28.94 4.05 -9.68
C ILE A 171 -29.99 4.55 -8.70
N ALA A 172 -30.66 3.63 -8.00
CA ALA A 172 -31.60 3.95 -6.93
C ALA A 172 -30.97 4.88 -5.87
N LYS A 173 -31.71 5.90 -5.45
CA LYS A 173 -31.24 6.95 -4.52
C LYS A 173 -30.52 6.43 -3.27
N PRO A 174 -30.95 5.32 -2.58
CA PRO A 174 -30.27 4.82 -1.38
C PRO A 174 -28.92 4.15 -1.65
N LEU A 175 -28.67 3.67 -2.88
CA LEU A 175 -27.40 3.04 -3.25
C LEU A 175 -26.36 4.03 -3.80
N ARG A 176 -26.78 5.24 -4.11
CA ARG A 176 -25.91 6.25 -4.72
C ARG A 176 -24.83 6.72 -3.74
N GLY A 177 -23.56 6.68 -4.14
CA GLY A 177 -22.42 7.16 -3.37
C GLY A 177 -21.56 6.05 -2.80
N PHE A 178 -21.41 5.97 -1.47
CA PHE A 178 -20.51 5.02 -0.81
C PHE A 178 -20.92 3.54 -0.99
N PRO A 179 -22.21 3.14 -0.88
CA PRO A 179 -22.59 1.73 -1.00
C PRO A 179 -22.27 1.13 -2.37
N ILE A 180 -22.50 1.86 -3.45
CA ILE A 180 -22.21 1.35 -4.80
C ILE A 180 -20.71 1.18 -5.04
N THR A 181 -19.89 2.05 -4.46
CA THR A 181 -18.44 1.92 -4.54
C THR A 181 -17.94 0.65 -3.83
N LEU A 182 -18.55 0.30 -2.70
CA LEU A 182 -18.26 -0.93 -1.95
C LEU A 182 -18.62 -2.16 -2.78
N ILE A 183 -19.79 -2.17 -3.40
CA ILE A 183 -20.24 -3.26 -4.28
C ILE A 183 -19.29 -3.42 -5.47
N THR A 184 -18.90 -2.32 -6.10
CA THR A 184 -17.94 -2.33 -7.22
C THR A 184 -16.57 -2.87 -6.79
N ALA A 185 -16.08 -2.46 -5.61
CA ALA A 185 -14.84 -2.98 -5.05
C ALA A 185 -14.92 -4.48 -4.73
N CYS A 186 -16.07 -4.97 -4.25
CA CYS A 186 -16.31 -6.38 -4.00
C CYS A 186 -16.25 -7.22 -5.29
N PHE A 187 -16.91 -6.78 -6.35
CA PHE A 187 -16.83 -7.45 -7.66
C PHE A 187 -15.41 -7.46 -8.22
N MET A 188 -14.68 -6.35 -8.07
CA MET A 188 -13.29 -6.26 -8.49
C MET A 188 -12.40 -7.22 -7.69
N ALA A 189 -12.61 -7.32 -6.38
CA ALA A 189 -11.88 -8.27 -5.53
C ALA A 189 -12.15 -9.73 -5.90
N MET A 190 -13.41 -10.09 -6.19
CA MET A 190 -13.76 -11.43 -6.68
C MET A 190 -13.09 -11.75 -8.02
N ALA A 191 -13.03 -10.80 -8.95
CA ALA A 191 -12.33 -10.98 -10.22
C ALA A 191 -10.83 -11.21 -10.04
N PHE A 192 -10.19 -10.47 -9.13
CA PHE A 192 -8.76 -10.63 -8.82
C PHE A 192 -8.47 -11.92 -8.04
N TYR A 193 -9.40 -12.40 -7.23
CA TYR A 193 -9.25 -13.65 -6.50
C TYR A 193 -9.11 -14.86 -7.41
N VAL A 194 -9.72 -14.82 -8.61
CA VAL A 194 -9.54 -15.87 -9.62
C VAL A 194 -8.07 -16.02 -10.02
N PHE A 195 -7.33 -14.91 -10.14
CA PHE A 195 -5.90 -14.96 -10.45
C PHE A 195 -5.08 -15.62 -9.34
N THR A 196 -5.50 -15.49 -8.09
CA THR A 196 -4.86 -16.17 -6.95
C THR A 196 -5.07 -17.69 -6.98
N LEU A 197 -6.16 -18.15 -7.56
CA LEU A 197 -6.44 -19.60 -7.71
C LEU A 197 -5.69 -20.23 -8.89
N VAL A 198 -5.32 -19.43 -9.89
CA VAL A 198 -4.66 -19.90 -11.12
C VAL A 198 -3.13 -19.83 -11.00
N ALA A 199 -2.60 -18.95 -10.14
CA ALA A 199 -1.16 -18.76 -9.90
C ALA A 199 -0.65 -19.70 -8.80
#